data_2297c0c077a35eed7678823902c541b2
#
_entry.id   2297c0c077a35eed7678823902c541b2
#
_cell.length_a   1.000
_cell.length_b   1.000
_cell.length_c   1.000
_cell.angle_alpha   90.00
_cell.angle_beta   90.00
_cell.angle_gamma   90.00
#
_symmetry.space_group_name_H-M   'P 1'
#
loop_
_entity.id
_entity.type
_entity.pdbx_description
1 polymer ?
#
loop_
_entity_poly.entity_id
_entity_poly.type
_entity_poly.pdbx_seq_one_letter_code
_entity_poly.pdbx_strand_id
1 'polypeptide(L)'
;AHPERTFKFVEVDNYEGVGTGPAYSINQCKEYLQRPFIWVTADTIISDELPILDGNWLGVYPTGIPELYATVDVDKDNAISLKNKNKQGYNNAFIGLASVYDYKTFWNELDVDSGEIVSAYYDLSKYSSMKVKRFDWYDVGTVDNYIKAKSIFKDSKVYSIPKVNGEFLYKINNKFIKLSSDKNFIKNRINRVDELSNLVPPLNFTGKNLYSYDWVDGEVLYDYEDLEIWKRFLDFANKNLWKKINVDNNFTE
;
A
#
# COMPACT_ATOMS: atom_id res chain seq x y z
N ALA A 1 -8.79 -9.46 5.88
CA ALA A 1 -7.73 -9.91 6.78
C ALA A 1 -7.53 -11.42 6.59
N HIS A 2 -6.30 -11.86 6.57
CA HIS A 2 -5.89 -13.23 6.40
C HIS A 2 -5.26 -13.73 7.71
N PRO A 3 -6.07 -14.16 8.69
CA PRO A 3 -5.59 -14.55 10.02
C PRO A 3 -4.66 -15.77 9.98
N GLU A 4 -4.72 -16.55 8.91
CA GLU A 4 -3.87 -17.72 8.66
C GLU A 4 -2.45 -17.35 8.20
N ARG A 5 -2.18 -16.05 7.93
CA ARG A 5 -0.89 -15.57 7.43
C ARG A 5 -0.14 -14.77 8.48
N THR A 6 1.18 -14.96 8.53
CA THR A 6 2.06 -14.14 9.35
C THR A 6 2.56 -12.94 8.55
N PHE A 7 2.38 -11.75 9.10
CA PHE A 7 2.86 -10.50 8.51
C PHE A 7 4.02 -9.95 9.32
N LYS A 8 5.08 -9.52 8.63
CA LYS A 8 6.15 -8.73 9.21
C LYS A 8 6.17 -7.36 8.50
N PHE A 9 6.04 -6.31 9.28
CA PHE A 9 6.13 -4.93 8.77
C PHE A 9 7.54 -4.40 9.06
N VAL A 10 8.20 -3.89 8.02
CA VAL A 10 9.51 -3.26 8.09
C VAL A 10 9.34 -1.80 7.73
N GLU A 11 9.73 -0.92 8.63
CA GLU A 11 9.64 0.53 8.40
C GLU A 11 10.83 0.98 7.53
N VAL A 12 10.53 1.71 6.47
CA VAL A 12 11.54 2.38 5.62
C VAL A 12 11.69 3.79 6.16
N ASP A 13 12.86 4.12 6.67
CA ASP A 13 13.16 5.40 7.34
C ASP A 13 13.34 6.56 6.36
N ASN A 14 13.90 6.29 5.18
CA ASN A 14 14.09 7.26 4.10
C ASN A 14 13.34 6.79 2.84
N TYR A 15 12.25 7.46 2.48
CA TYR A 15 11.39 7.10 1.34
C TYR A 15 11.28 8.21 0.28
N GLU A 16 11.96 9.34 0.47
CA GLU A 16 11.97 10.48 -0.46
C GLU A 16 13.41 10.95 -0.73
N GLY A 17 13.68 11.32 -1.99
CA GLY A 17 14.94 11.90 -2.41
C GLY A 17 15.88 10.94 -3.14
N VAL A 18 17.10 11.39 -3.37
CA VAL A 18 18.12 10.63 -4.09
C VAL A 18 18.55 9.40 -3.28
N GLY A 19 18.69 8.26 -3.97
CA GLY A 19 19.07 6.98 -3.34
C GLY A 19 17.91 6.24 -2.69
N THR A 20 16.68 6.77 -2.71
CA THR A 20 15.48 6.07 -2.29
C THR A 20 14.83 5.38 -3.48
N GLY A 21 14.42 4.15 -3.32
CA GLY A 21 13.81 3.39 -4.42
C GLY A 21 13.57 1.94 -4.03
N PRO A 22 13.19 1.10 -4.99
CA PRO A 22 12.91 -0.30 -4.73
C PRO A 22 14.09 -1.07 -4.11
N ALA A 23 15.33 -0.79 -4.53
CA ALA A 23 16.53 -1.42 -3.97
C ALA A 23 16.74 -1.04 -2.50
N TYR A 24 16.59 0.24 -2.17
CA TYR A 24 16.67 0.70 -0.79
C TYR A 24 15.59 0.07 0.08
N SER A 25 14.35 0.07 -0.39
CA SER A 25 13.20 -0.46 0.35
C SER A 25 13.32 -1.96 0.63
N ILE A 26 13.71 -2.76 -0.38
CA ILE A 26 13.88 -4.20 -0.20
C ILE A 26 15.06 -4.53 0.70
N ASN A 27 16.13 -3.72 0.68
CA ASN A 27 17.30 -3.91 1.53
C ASN A 27 16.97 -3.82 3.03
N GLN A 28 15.96 -3.03 3.42
CA GLN A 28 15.47 -2.99 4.80
C GLN A 28 14.89 -4.35 5.26
N CYS A 29 14.49 -5.19 4.31
CA CYS A 29 13.97 -6.53 4.57
C CYS A 29 15.03 -7.64 4.51
N LYS A 30 16.30 -7.32 4.19
CA LYS A 30 17.36 -8.28 3.92
C LYS A 30 17.51 -9.36 4.99
N GLU A 31 17.47 -9.00 6.26
CA GLU A 31 17.62 -9.96 7.37
C GLU A 31 16.50 -11.01 7.43
N TYR A 32 15.30 -10.66 6.95
CA TYR A 32 14.12 -11.56 6.95
C TYR A 32 14.03 -12.41 5.68
N LEU A 33 14.71 -11.99 4.60
CA LEU A 33 14.66 -12.61 3.28
C LEU A 33 15.94 -13.40 2.96
N GLN A 34 16.50 -14.10 3.97
CA GLN A 34 17.66 -15.00 3.81
C GLN A 34 17.24 -16.41 3.37
N ARG A 35 16.31 -16.47 2.41
CA ARG A 35 15.76 -17.68 1.79
C ARG A 35 15.13 -17.29 0.45
N PRO A 36 14.78 -18.25 -0.44
CA PRO A 36 14.01 -17.95 -1.63
C PRO A 36 12.73 -17.17 -1.30
N PHE A 37 12.42 -16.13 -2.10
CA PHE A 37 11.26 -15.28 -1.88
C PHE A 37 10.65 -14.78 -3.21
N ILE A 38 9.39 -14.37 -3.15
CA ILE A 38 8.74 -13.61 -4.22
C ILE A 38 8.66 -12.16 -3.78
N TRP A 39 9.03 -11.26 -4.67
CA TRP A 39 8.93 -9.82 -4.49
C TRP A 39 7.85 -9.26 -5.40
N VAL A 40 7.08 -8.30 -4.90
CA VAL A 40 6.04 -7.60 -5.65
C VAL A 40 5.99 -6.14 -5.25
N THR A 41 5.83 -5.24 -6.23
CA THR A 41 5.57 -3.83 -5.99
C THR A 41 4.12 -3.60 -5.55
N ALA A 42 3.90 -2.53 -4.76
CA ALA A 42 2.58 -2.20 -4.25
C ALA A 42 1.59 -1.71 -5.33
N ASP A 43 2.08 -1.38 -6.52
CA ASP A 43 1.33 -0.87 -7.66
C ASP A 43 1.06 -1.94 -8.74
N THR A 44 1.33 -3.20 -8.44
CA THR A 44 1.10 -4.36 -9.33
C THR A 44 -0.06 -5.19 -8.84
N ILE A 45 -1.06 -5.41 -9.68
CA ILE A 45 -2.15 -6.38 -9.49
C ILE A 45 -2.06 -7.41 -10.61
N ILE A 46 -2.20 -8.69 -10.25
CA ILE A 46 -2.33 -9.80 -11.19
C ILE A 46 -3.63 -10.56 -10.89
N SER A 47 -4.27 -11.11 -11.92
CA SER A 47 -5.44 -11.98 -11.76
C SER A 47 -5.06 -13.47 -11.73
N ASP A 48 -3.86 -13.80 -12.16
CA ASP A 48 -3.35 -15.17 -12.18
C ASP A 48 -2.91 -15.65 -10.80
N GLU A 49 -2.86 -16.97 -10.62
CA GLU A 49 -2.24 -17.57 -9.44
C GLU A 49 -0.72 -17.42 -9.49
N LEU A 50 -0.12 -17.17 -8.32
CA LEU A 50 1.33 -17.12 -8.20
C LEU A 50 1.92 -18.50 -8.45
N PRO A 51 2.95 -18.63 -9.32
CA PRO A 51 3.62 -19.90 -9.56
C PRO A 51 4.42 -20.35 -8.34
N ILE A 52 4.71 -21.66 -8.32
CA ILE A 52 5.59 -22.25 -7.30
C ILE A 52 6.97 -21.57 -7.36
N LEU A 53 7.57 -21.39 -6.20
CA LEU A 53 8.92 -20.82 -6.04
C LEU A 53 9.98 -21.91 -6.25
N ASP A 54 10.27 -22.21 -7.52
CA ASP A 54 11.15 -23.30 -7.98
C ASP A 54 12.38 -22.84 -8.77
N GLY A 55 12.58 -21.53 -8.90
CA GLY A 55 13.68 -20.91 -9.62
C GLY A 55 13.56 -19.40 -9.70
N ASN A 56 14.54 -18.75 -10.32
CA ASN A 56 14.49 -17.31 -10.60
C ASN A 56 13.59 -17.05 -11.80
N TRP A 57 12.65 -16.12 -11.65
CA TRP A 57 11.84 -15.66 -12.77
C TRP A 57 11.38 -14.19 -12.60
N LEU A 58 11.11 -13.55 -13.72
CA LEU A 58 10.55 -12.20 -13.81
C LEU A 58 9.12 -12.28 -14.34
N GLY A 59 8.22 -11.57 -13.72
CA GLY A 59 6.90 -11.30 -14.27
C GLY A 59 6.97 -10.26 -15.37
N VAL A 60 6.39 -10.57 -16.54
CA VAL A 60 6.41 -9.68 -17.71
C VAL A 60 5.04 -9.55 -18.33
N TYR A 61 4.84 -8.40 -19.01
CA TYR A 61 3.64 -8.11 -19.81
C TYR A 61 4.05 -7.38 -21.09
N PRO A 62 3.45 -7.69 -22.26
CA PRO A 62 3.73 -6.97 -23.48
C PRO A 62 3.46 -5.47 -23.35
N THR A 63 4.39 -4.63 -23.82
CA THR A 63 4.24 -3.17 -23.79
C THR A 63 4.60 -2.53 -25.13
N GLY A 64 3.85 -1.47 -25.49
CA GLY A 64 4.17 -0.59 -26.61
C GLY A 64 4.82 0.73 -26.18
N ILE A 65 5.04 0.92 -24.87
CA ILE A 65 5.57 2.16 -24.26
C ILE A 65 6.74 1.87 -23.31
N PRO A 66 7.86 1.39 -23.85
CA PRO A 66 8.99 0.94 -23.02
C PRO A 66 9.63 2.04 -22.17
N GLU A 67 9.38 3.31 -22.47
CA GLU A 67 9.86 4.43 -21.69
C GLU A 67 9.20 4.57 -20.31
N LEU A 68 8.06 3.93 -20.11
CA LEU A 68 7.36 3.98 -18.83
C LEU A 68 7.78 2.87 -17.86
N TYR A 69 8.39 1.80 -18.37
CA TYR A 69 8.68 0.59 -17.62
C TYR A 69 10.13 0.16 -17.76
N ALA A 70 10.66 -0.52 -16.75
CA ALA A 70 11.80 -1.39 -16.97
C ALA A 70 11.38 -2.53 -17.90
N THR A 71 12.24 -2.91 -18.85
CA THR A 71 11.88 -3.84 -19.92
C THR A 71 12.83 -5.02 -20.01
N VAL A 72 12.30 -6.14 -20.46
CA VAL A 72 13.00 -7.43 -20.53
C VAL A 72 13.07 -7.89 -21.99
N ASP A 73 14.26 -8.25 -22.44
CA ASP A 73 14.47 -8.99 -23.67
C ASP A 73 14.28 -10.48 -23.40
N VAL A 74 13.45 -11.12 -24.20
CA VAL A 74 12.99 -12.49 -23.95
C VAL A 74 13.27 -13.37 -25.16
N ASP A 75 14.02 -14.44 -24.95
CA ASP A 75 14.13 -15.55 -25.91
C ASP A 75 13.40 -16.78 -25.34
N LYS A 76 12.32 -17.17 -26.01
CA LYS A 76 11.35 -18.20 -25.54
C LYS A 76 10.83 -17.82 -24.15
N ASP A 77 11.32 -18.50 -23.10
CA ASP A 77 10.93 -18.27 -21.72
C ASP A 77 12.10 -17.82 -20.83
N ASN A 78 13.18 -17.34 -21.45
CA ASN A 78 14.36 -16.87 -20.73
C ASN A 78 14.50 -15.35 -20.88
N ALA A 79 14.81 -14.68 -19.79
CA ALA A 79 15.27 -13.30 -19.80
C ALA A 79 16.73 -13.27 -20.22
N ILE A 80 17.04 -12.60 -21.31
CA ILE A 80 18.42 -12.45 -21.82
C ILE A 80 19.02 -11.08 -21.49
N SER A 81 18.21 -10.07 -21.36
CA SER A 81 18.66 -8.73 -21.00
C SER A 81 17.54 -7.93 -20.37
N LEU A 82 17.92 -7.00 -19.49
CA LEU A 82 17.01 -6.04 -18.87
C LEU A 82 17.50 -4.62 -19.17
N LYS A 83 16.57 -3.71 -19.37
CA LYS A 83 16.83 -2.27 -19.45
C LYS A 83 15.93 -1.53 -18.50
N ASN A 84 16.46 -0.52 -17.87
CA ASN A 84 15.64 0.44 -17.15
C ASN A 84 14.81 1.28 -18.12
N LYS A 85 13.88 2.09 -17.63
CA LYS A 85 12.96 2.95 -18.41
C LYS A 85 13.71 3.69 -19.53
N ASN A 86 13.41 3.35 -20.79
CA ASN A 86 14.09 3.89 -21.96
C ASN A 86 13.22 3.77 -23.21
N LYS A 87 13.22 4.78 -24.09
CA LYS A 87 12.54 4.73 -25.40
C LYS A 87 13.04 3.61 -26.32
N GLN A 88 14.27 3.16 -26.15
CA GLN A 88 14.86 2.01 -26.83
C GLN A 88 14.77 0.72 -26.01
N GLY A 89 13.79 0.62 -25.14
CA GLY A 89 13.51 -0.57 -24.34
C GLY A 89 13.01 -1.74 -25.19
N TYR A 90 12.80 -2.85 -24.53
CA TYR A 90 12.25 -4.07 -25.13
C TYR A 90 10.71 -4.08 -25.09
N ASN A 91 10.09 -5.05 -25.76
CA ASN A 91 8.63 -5.13 -25.89
C ASN A 91 7.93 -5.83 -24.72
N ASN A 92 8.65 -6.21 -23.66
CA ASN A 92 8.07 -6.80 -22.47
C ASN A 92 8.41 -5.91 -21.26
N ALA A 93 7.40 -5.32 -20.65
CA ALA A 93 7.54 -4.62 -19.39
C ALA A 93 7.82 -5.61 -18.26
N PHE A 94 8.75 -5.27 -17.37
CA PHE A 94 8.87 -5.90 -16.06
C PHE A 94 7.77 -5.32 -15.16
N ILE A 95 6.88 -6.19 -14.69
CA ILE A 95 5.66 -5.77 -13.99
C ILE A 95 5.85 -5.56 -12.47
N GLY A 96 7.09 -5.54 -11.99
CA GLY A 96 7.35 -5.42 -10.56
C GLY A 96 6.99 -6.66 -9.74
N LEU A 97 7.02 -7.83 -10.38
CA LEU A 97 6.79 -9.13 -9.73
C LEU A 97 7.92 -10.08 -10.13
N ALA A 98 8.62 -10.63 -9.16
CA ALA A 98 9.74 -11.54 -9.42
C ALA A 98 9.93 -12.58 -8.33
N SER A 99 10.50 -13.71 -8.73
CA SER A 99 11.02 -14.74 -7.83
C SER A 99 12.53 -14.62 -7.73
N VAL A 100 13.02 -14.62 -6.52
CA VAL A 100 14.45 -14.65 -6.19
C VAL A 100 14.73 -15.98 -5.47
N TYR A 101 15.15 -16.97 -6.25
CA TYR A 101 15.51 -18.28 -5.70
C TYR A 101 16.95 -18.29 -5.21
N ASP A 102 17.87 -17.73 -6.02
CA ASP A 102 19.29 -17.57 -5.67
C ASP A 102 19.50 -16.28 -4.87
N TYR A 103 18.82 -16.17 -3.73
CA TYR A 103 18.78 -14.98 -2.90
C TYR A 103 20.17 -14.50 -2.45
N LYS A 104 21.14 -15.39 -2.24
CA LYS A 104 22.50 -15.00 -1.84
C LYS A 104 23.18 -14.18 -2.92
N THR A 105 23.11 -14.64 -4.18
CA THR A 105 23.64 -13.88 -5.32
C THR A 105 22.89 -12.56 -5.48
N PHE A 106 21.56 -12.60 -5.40
CA PHE A 106 20.76 -11.37 -5.48
C PHE A 106 21.19 -10.32 -4.44
N TRP A 107 21.40 -10.70 -3.19
CA TRP A 107 21.84 -9.76 -2.14
C TRP A 107 23.28 -9.26 -2.33
N ASN A 108 24.14 -10.01 -3.00
CA ASN A 108 25.49 -9.56 -3.34
C ASN A 108 25.50 -8.57 -4.51
N GLU A 109 24.59 -8.73 -5.46
CA GLU A 109 24.51 -7.90 -6.66
C GLU A 109 23.56 -6.69 -6.49
N LEU A 110 22.86 -6.58 -5.37
CA LEU A 110 21.95 -5.47 -5.11
C LEU A 110 22.73 -4.18 -4.81
N ASP A 111 22.72 -3.26 -5.78
CA ASP A 111 23.24 -1.91 -5.61
C ASP A 111 22.16 -1.01 -4.97
N VAL A 112 22.27 -0.83 -3.65
CA VAL A 112 21.33 -0.04 -2.86
C VAL A 112 21.42 1.45 -3.20
N ASP A 113 22.63 1.94 -3.52
CA ASP A 113 22.87 3.35 -3.78
C ASP A 113 22.29 3.81 -5.12
N SER A 114 22.13 2.89 -6.08
CA SER A 114 21.44 3.18 -7.34
C SER A 114 19.94 3.43 -7.15
N GLY A 115 19.35 2.92 -6.08
CA GLY A 115 17.91 2.92 -5.83
C GLY A 115 17.12 1.93 -6.71
N GLU A 116 17.74 1.34 -7.73
CA GLU A 116 17.09 0.53 -8.75
C GLU A 116 17.32 -0.97 -8.53
N ILE A 117 16.25 -1.75 -8.59
CA ILE A 117 16.32 -3.20 -8.41
C ILE A 117 16.65 -3.97 -9.68
N VAL A 118 16.47 -3.34 -10.85
CA VAL A 118 16.62 -3.98 -12.17
C VAL A 118 18.04 -4.46 -12.41
N SER A 119 19.05 -3.71 -11.94
CA SER A 119 20.46 -4.09 -12.01
C SER A 119 20.74 -5.42 -11.30
N ALA A 120 20.18 -5.62 -10.11
CA ALA A 120 20.35 -6.86 -9.35
C ALA A 120 19.78 -8.07 -10.09
N TYR A 121 18.64 -7.94 -10.78
CA TYR A 121 18.11 -9.02 -11.63
C TYR A 121 18.94 -9.27 -12.87
N TYR A 122 19.44 -8.21 -13.51
CA TYR A 122 20.35 -8.35 -14.65
C TYR A 122 21.63 -9.07 -14.26
N ASP A 123 22.24 -8.69 -13.14
CA ASP A 123 23.46 -9.32 -12.65
C ASP A 123 23.21 -10.75 -12.16
N LEU A 124 22.11 -11.01 -11.49
CA LEU A 124 21.67 -12.36 -11.12
C LEU A 124 21.54 -13.26 -12.35
N SER A 125 21.04 -12.74 -13.49
CA SER A 125 20.88 -13.51 -14.74
C SER A 125 22.21 -13.95 -15.36
N LYS A 126 23.33 -13.33 -15.01
CA LYS A 126 24.67 -13.74 -15.44
C LYS A 126 25.17 -15.01 -14.74
N TYR A 127 24.68 -15.26 -13.54
CA TYR A 127 25.11 -16.40 -12.70
C TYR A 127 24.12 -17.53 -12.69
N SER A 128 22.85 -17.25 -12.94
CA SER A 128 21.75 -18.19 -12.83
C SER A 128 20.75 -18.02 -13.96
N SER A 129 20.07 -19.10 -14.34
CA SER A 129 18.99 -19.04 -15.33
C SER A 129 17.85 -18.15 -14.78
N MET A 130 17.45 -17.16 -15.56
CA MET A 130 16.34 -16.26 -15.27
C MET A 130 15.21 -16.55 -16.25
N LYS A 131 14.13 -17.10 -15.77
CA LYS A 131 12.92 -17.35 -16.57
C LYS A 131 12.05 -16.11 -16.66
N VAL A 132 11.14 -16.07 -17.62
CA VAL A 132 10.04 -15.10 -17.64
C VAL A 132 8.72 -15.82 -17.49
N LYS A 133 7.81 -15.19 -16.76
CA LYS A 133 6.42 -15.65 -16.63
C LYS A 133 5.48 -14.50 -17.01
N ARG A 134 4.52 -14.79 -17.87
CA ARG A 134 3.52 -13.81 -18.32
C ARG A 134 2.33 -13.88 -17.39
N PHE A 135 1.81 -12.69 -17.03
CA PHE A 135 0.66 -12.54 -16.15
C PHE A 135 -0.38 -11.63 -16.79
N ASP A 136 -1.62 -11.83 -16.44
CA ASP A 136 -2.67 -10.86 -16.68
C ASP A 136 -2.54 -9.73 -15.66
N TRP A 137 -1.91 -8.65 -16.09
CA TRP A 137 -1.38 -7.59 -15.22
C TRP A 137 -2.16 -6.29 -15.35
N TYR A 138 -2.36 -5.66 -14.23
CA TYR A 138 -2.97 -4.34 -14.09
C TYR A 138 -2.03 -3.43 -13.30
N ASP A 139 -1.45 -2.45 -14.01
CA ASP A 139 -0.68 -1.37 -13.41
C ASP A 139 -1.62 -0.41 -12.67
N VAL A 140 -1.35 -0.11 -11.40
CA VAL A 140 -2.10 0.86 -10.60
C VAL A 140 -1.22 2.01 -10.09
N GLY A 141 -0.05 2.21 -10.69
CA GLY A 141 0.90 3.26 -10.34
C GLY A 141 0.49 4.67 -10.75
N THR A 142 -0.59 4.82 -11.54
CA THR A 142 -1.16 6.12 -11.89
C THR A 142 -2.63 6.20 -11.49
N VAL A 143 -3.14 7.43 -11.28
CA VAL A 143 -4.56 7.65 -10.92
C VAL A 143 -5.49 7.05 -11.96
N ASP A 144 -5.20 7.25 -13.25
CA ASP A 144 -6.04 6.75 -14.35
C ASP A 144 -6.06 5.21 -14.39
N ASN A 145 -4.91 4.57 -14.24
CA ASN A 145 -4.80 3.12 -14.19
C ASN A 145 -5.46 2.54 -12.94
N TYR A 146 -5.30 3.21 -11.79
CA TYR A 146 -6.00 2.84 -10.56
C TYR A 146 -7.53 2.89 -10.72
N ILE A 147 -8.07 3.95 -11.33
CA ILE A 147 -9.51 4.06 -11.60
C ILE A 147 -10.00 2.92 -12.50
N LYS A 148 -9.24 2.59 -13.55
CA LYS A 148 -9.54 1.47 -14.46
C LYS A 148 -9.53 0.14 -13.69
N ALA A 149 -8.46 -0.15 -12.98
CA ALA A 149 -8.34 -1.37 -12.18
C ALA A 149 -9.46 -1.49 -11.14
N LYS A 150 -9.79 -0.39 -10.44
CA LYS A 150 -10.91 -0.35 -9.48
C LYS A 150 -12.25 -0.69 -10.11
N SER A 151 -12.48 -0.38 -11.39
CA SER A 151 -13.72 -0.76 -12.10
C SER A 151 -13.79 -2.26 -12.39
N ILE A 152 -12.64 -2.91 -12.59
CA ILE A 152 -12.52 -4.35 -12.88
C ILE A 152 -12.59 -5.17 -11.58
N PHE A 153 -11.82 -4.76 -10.58
CA PHE A 153 -11.71 -5.45 -9.29
C PHE A 153 -12.67 -4.87 -8.24
N LYS A 154 -13.95 -4.66 -8.62
CA LYS A 154 -14.96 -4.25 -7.64
C LYS A 154 -15.22 -5.38 -6.65
N ASP A 155 -14.46 -5.41 -5.57
CA ASP A 155 -14.88 -6.14 -4.37
C ASP A 155 -15.96 -5.34 -3.67
N SER A 156 -17.18 -5.86 -3.65
CA SER A 156 -18.32 -5.26 -2.95
C SER A 156 -18.11 -5.15 -1.42
N LYS A 157 -17.06 -5.75 -0.90
CA LYS A 157 -16.73 -5.77 0.53
C LYS A 157 -15.73 -4.69 0.95
N VAL A 158 -15.10 -4.00 0.00
CA VAL A 158 -14.14 -2.95 0.27
C VAL A 158 -14.63 -1.63 -0.32
N TYR A 159 -14.95 -0.68 0.55
CA TYR A 159 -15.37 0.66 0.16
C TYR A 159 -14.31 1.66 0.60
N SER A 160 -13.74 2.40 -0.36
CA SER A 160 -12.91 3.57 -0.07
C SER A 160 -13.81 4.80 0.04
N ILE A 161 -13.70 5.51 1.14
CA ILE A 161 -14.42 6.76 1.39
C ILE A 161 -13.45 7.90 1.08
N PRO A 162 -13.73 8.77 0.10
CA PRO A 162 -12.85 9.89 -0.24
C PRO A 162 -12.62 10.82 0.94
N LYS A 163 -11.36 11.27 1.11
CA LYS A 163 -10.97 12.26 2.12
C LYS A 163 -9.92 13.21 1.53
N VAL A 164 -9.54 14.20 2.33
CA VAL A 164 -8.46 15.14 2.01
C VAL A 164 -7.11 14.41 1.90
N ASN A 165 -6.15 15.02 1.23
CA ASN A 165 -4.82 14.45 1.01
C ASN A 165 -4.18 13.97 2.31
N GLY A 166 -3.57 12.78 2.25
CA GLY A 166 -2.91 12.15 3.40
C GLY A 166 -3.83 11.41 4.38
N GLU A 167 -5.16 11.42 4.14
CA GLU A 167 -6.11 10.64 4.90
C GLU A 167 -6.83 9.61 4.02
N PHE A 168 -6.94 8.39 4.51
CA PHE A 168 -7.60 7.30 3.82
C PHE A 168 -8.59 6.62 4.76
N LEU A 169 -9.79 6.37 4.26
CA LEU A 169 -10.86 5.69 4.96
C LEU A 169 -11.32 4.48 4.16
N TYR A 170 -11.41 3.35 4.82
CA TYR A 170 -11.90 2.11 4.22
C TYR A 170 -12.97 1.47 5.09
N LYS A 171 -14.00 0.97 4.44
CA LYS A 171 -14.90 -0.04 5.01
C LYS A 171 -14.52 -1.38 4.38
N ILE A 172 -14.09 -2.32 5.20
CA ILE A 172 -13.71 -3.67 4.78
C ILE A 172 -14.51 -4.66 5.61
N ASN A 173 -15.42 -5.39 4.97
CA ASN A 173 -16.41 -6.21 5.66
C ASN A 173 -17.18 -5.36 6.69
N ASN A 174 -17.10 -5.75 7.97
CA ASN A 174 -17.73 -5.05 9.08
C ASN A 174 -16.73 -4.18 9.87
N LYS A 175 -15.63 -3.74 9.25
CA LYS A 175 -14.63 -2.88 9.92
C LYS A 175 -14.45 -1.56 9.18
N PHE A 176 -14.34 -0.52 9.96
CA PHE A 176 -13.89 0.78 9.52
C PHE A 176 -12.41 0.94 9.83
N ILE A 177 -11.61 1.38 8.84
CA ILE A 177 -10.17 1.57 8.97
C ILE A 177 -9.84 2.99 8.56
N LYS A 178 -9.16 3.72 9.44
CA LYS A 178 -8.61 5.04 9.13
C LYS A 178 -7.10 4.99 9.12
N LEU A 179 -6.50 5.49 8.03
CA LEU A 179 -5.07 5.73 7.90
C LEU A 179 -4.81 7.23 7.75
N SER A 180 -3.66 7.68 8.21
CA SER A 180 -3.13 9.01 7.91
C SER A 180 -1.61 8.98 7.85
N SER A 181 -1.03 9.81 6.96
CA SER A 181 0.40 10.10 6.94
C SER A 181 0.83 10.87 8.19
N ASP A 182 -0.08 11.62 8.83
CA ASP A 182 0.17 12.33 10.08
C ASP A 182 -0.01 11.39 11.29
N LYS A 183 1.13 10.95 11.85
CA LYS A 183 1.18 10.10 13.05
C LYS A 183 0.57 10.77 14.28
N ASN A 184 0.75 12.09 14.42
CA ASN A 184 0.20 12.84 15.55
C ASN A 184 -1.32 12.95 15.46
N PHE A 185 -1.85 13.14 14.26
CA PHE A 185 -3.29 13.09 14.02
C PHE A 185 -3.89 11.76 14.47
N ILE A 186 -3.29 10.63 14.09
CA ILE A 186 -3.76 9.28 14.50
C ILE A 186 -3.65 9.12 16.01
N LYS A 187 -2.51 9.48 16.62
CA LYS A 187 -2.33 9.42 18.07
C LYS A 187 -3.39 10.21 18.83
N ASN A 188 -3.67 11.45 18.39
CA ASN A 188 -4.69 12.30 19.00
C ASN A 188 -6.10 11.70 18.88
N ARG A 189 -6.39 11.00 17.78
CA ARG A 189 -7.68 10.32 17.59
C ARG A 189 -7.82 9.10 18.50
N ILE A 190 -6.75 8.32 18.67
CA ILE A 190 -6.71 7.17 19.59
C ILE A 190 -6.93 7.66 21.04
N ASN A 191 -6.18 8.65 21.50
CA ASN A 191 -6.31 9.19 22.85
C ASN A 191 -7.74 9.72 23.14
N ARG A 192 -8.38 10.33 22.14
CA ARG A 192 -9.76 10.82 22.27
C ARG A 192 -10.78 9.72 22.49
N VAL A 193 -10.51 8.50 22.01
CA VAL A 193 -11.41 7.36 22.26
C VAL A 193 -11.45 7.00 23.74
N ASP A 194 -10.31 7.06 24.43
CA ASP A 194 -10.22 6.79 25.87
C ASP A 194 -11.03 7.82 26.67
N GLU A 195 -11.01 9.09 26.27
CA GLU A 195 -11.76 10.17 26.89
C GLU A 195 -13.28 10.08 26.63
N LEU A 196 -13.65 9.57 25.46
CA LEU A 196 -15.05 9.49 25.01
C LEU A 196 -15.66 8.09 25.15
N SER A 197 -15.05 7.20 25.88
CA SER A 197 -15.22 5.75 25.94
C SER A 197 -16.63 5.20 25.64
N ASN A 198 -17.69 5.80 26.20
CA ASN A 198 -19.07 5.34 26.02
C ASN A 198 -19.82 6.03 24.86
N LEU A 199 -19.15 6.95 24.15
CA LEU A 199 -19.76 7.78 23.11
C LEU A 199 -19.23 7.46 21.73
N VAL A 200 -18.19 6.63 21.65
CA VAL A 200 -17.53 6.21 20.40
C VAL A 200 -17.29 4.70 20.41
N PRO A 201 -17.23 4.06 19.24
CA PRO A 201 -16.92 2.64 19.15
C PRO A 201 -15.53 2.34 19.73
N PRO A 202 -15.36 1.21 20.44
CA PRO A 202 -14.05 0.77 20.90
C PRO A 202 -13.15 0.45 19.72
N LEU A 203 -11.84 0.70 19.86
CA LEU A 203 -10.88 0.37 18.81
C LEU A 203 -10.53 -1.12 18.83
N ASN A 204 -10.58 -1.76 17.66
CA ASN A 204 -10.15 -3.15 17.48
C ASN A 204 -8.64 -3.26 17.26
N PHE A 205 -8.06 -2.23 16.62
CA PHE A 205 -6.64 -2.17 16.31
C PHE A 205 -6.15 -0.72 16.33
N THR A 206 -4.94 -0.52 16.85
CA THR A 206 -4.23 0.75 16.85
C THR A 206 -2.80 0.57 16.36
N GLY A 207 -2.32 1.52 15.56
CA GLY A 207 -0.96 1.57 15.04
C GLY A 207 -0.47 3.01 14.92
N LYS A 208 0.78 3.20 14.50
CA LYS A 208 1.37 4.54 14.37
C LYS A 208 0.60 5.44 13.41
N ASN A 209 0.11 4.87 12.30
CA ASN A 209 -0.51 5.58 11.18
C ASN A 209 -1.97 5.20 10.95
N LEU A 210 -2.53 4.28 11.74
CA LEU A 210 -3.88 3.80 11.51
C LEU A 210 -4.57 3.33 12.80
N TYR A 211 -5.90 3.33 12.76
CA TYR A 211 -6.74 2.63 13.73
C TYR A 211 -7.95 2.03 13.03
N SER A 212 -8.56 1.05 13.68
CA SER A 212 -9.82 0.45 13.22
C SER A 212 -10.80 0.20 14.35
N TYR A 213 -12.09 0.18 14.00
CA TYR A 213 -13.20 -0.20 14.85
C TYR A 213 -14.27 -0.92 14.02
N ASP A 214 -15.22 -1.58 14.70
CA ASP A 214 -16.33 -2.24 14.01
C ASP A 214 -17.23 -1.21 13.34
N TRP A 215 -17.70 -1.51 12.13
CA TRP A 215 -18.61 -0.64 11.43
C TRP A 215 -19.87 -0.44 12.24
N VAL A 216 -20.28 0.82 12.41
CA VAL A 216 -21.56 1.19 13.03
C VAL A 216 -22.54 1.46 11.92
N ASP A 217 -23.62 0.66 11.89
CA ASP A 217 -24.72 0.91 10.96
C ASP A 217 -25.48 2.16 11.39
N GLY A 218 -25.80 2.98 10.42
CA GLY A 218 -26.50 4.24 10.64
C GLY A 218 -26.29 5.20 9.48
N GLU A 219 -26.98 6.29 9.52
CA GLU A 219 -26.88 7.37 8.57
C GLU A 219 -26.20 8.59 9.21
N VAL A 220 -25.56 9.38 8.37
CA VAL A 220 -24.84 10.57 8.88
C VAL A 220 -25.87 11.65 9.19
N LEU A 221 -25.80 12.21 10.38
CA LEU A 221 -26.75 13.27 10.82
C LEU A 221 -26.79 14.45 9.84
N TYR A 222 -25.71 14.71 9.14
CA TYR A 222 -25.61 15.76 8.13
C TYR A 222 -26.61 15.60 6.96
N ASP A 223 -27.02 14.36 6.66
CA ASP A 223 -27.93 14.04 5.56
C ASP A 223 -29.41 14.23 5.93
N TYR A 224 -29.68 14.64 7.19
CA TYR A 224 -31.04 14.84 7.68
C TYR A 224 -31.37 16.32 7.80
N GLU A 225 -32.49 16.72 7.18
CA GLU A 225 -33.07 18.07 7.28
C GLU A 225 -34.12 18.17 8.41
N ASP A 226 -34.29 17.14 9.24
CA ASP A 226 -35.28 17.08 10.31
C ASP A 226 -34.82 17.85 11.56
N LEU A 227 -35.52 18.94 11.86
CA LEU A 227 -35.24 19.82 13.00
C LEU A 227 -35.34 19.10 14.36
N GLU A 228 -36.23 18.11 14.51
CA GLU A 228 -36.38 17.38 15.77
C GLU A 228 -35.20 16.44 16.02
N ILE A 229 -34.64 15.84 14.97
CA ILE A 229 -33.39 15.06 15.07
C ILE A 229 -32.24 15.96 15.49
N TRP A 230 -32.12 17.15 14.92
CA TRP A 230 -31.06 18.10 15.30
C TRP A 230 -31.22 18.61 16.73
N LYS A 231 -32.43 18.91 17.19
CA LYS A 231 -32.67 19.27 18.60
C LYS A 231 -32.21 18.17 19.55
N ARG A 232 -32.63 16.94 19.30
CA ARG A 232 -32.24 15.76 20.10
C ARG A 232 -30.72 15.57 20.12
N PHE A 233 -30.03 15.78 19.01
CA PHE A 233 -28.58 15.75 18.96
C PHE A 233 -27.94 16.87 19.80
N LEU A 234 -28.43 18.09 19.72
CA LEU A 234 -27.91 19.21 20.49
C LEU A 234 -28.14 19.02 21.99
N ASP A 235 -29.29 18.51 22.38
CA ASP A 235 -29.58 18.16 23.79
C ASP A 235 -28.63 17.05 24.29
N PHE A 236 -28.39 16.03 23.48
CA PHE A 236 -27.44 14.98 23.80
C PHE A 236 -26.01 15.54 23.93
N ALA A 237 -25.57 16.37 22.98
CA ALA A 237 -24.25 16.98 22.99
C ALA A 237 -24.05 17.89 24.21
N ASN A 238 -25.06 18.71 24.55
CA ASN A 238 -25.03 19.56 25.73
C ASN A 238 -24.92 18.76 27.05
N LYS A 239 -25.61 17.60 27.12
CA LYS A 239 -25.61 16.76 28.29
C LYS A 239 -24.33 15.91 28.43
N ASN A 240 -23.77 15.41 27.35
CA ASN A 240 -22.77 14.35 27.37
C ASN A 240 -21.40 14.76 26.84
N LEU A 241 -21.32 15.78 25.96
CA LEU A 241 -20.10 16.15 25.27
C LEU A 241 -19.53 17.50 25.67
N TRP A 242 -20.41 18.49 25.82
CA TRP A 242 -19.97 19.86 26.07
C TRP A 242 -19.77 20.11 27.55
N LYS A 243 -18.58 20.57 27.94
CA LYS A 243 -18.27 21.03 29.28
C LYS A 243 -18.20 22.54 29.29
N LYS A 244 -18.89 23.17 30.23
CA LYS A 244 -18.70 24.60 30.48
C LYS A 244 -17.34 24.77 31.16
N ILE A 245 -16.46 25.54 30.53
CA ILE A 245 -15.20 25.99 31.10
C ILE A 245 -15.32 27.52 31.35
N ASN A 246 -14.88 27.98 32.51
CA ASN A 246 -14.66 29.40 32.69
C ASN A 246 -13.43 29.80 31.90
N VAL A 247 -13.63 30.55 30.83
CA VAL A 247 -12.52 31.13 30.04
C VAL A 247 -12.24 32.48 30.74
N ASP A 248 -11.04 32.64 31.29
CA ASP A 248 -10.59 33.97 31.72
C ASP A 248 -10.60 34.88 30.49
N ASN A 249 -11.23 36.06 30.62
CA ASN A 249 -11.50 37.01 29.57
C ASN A 249 -10.24 37.69 28.97
N ASN A 250 -9.19 36.96 28.69
CA ASN A 250 -7.94 37.47 28.12
C ASN A 250 -7.78 37.08 26.62
N PHE A 251 -8.88 36.82 25.90
CA PHE A 251 -8.85 36.85 24.43
C PHE A 251 -9.00 38.30 23.98
N THR A 252 -7.88 38.98 23.76
CA THR A 252 -7.82 40.12 22.89
C THR A 252 -7.86 39.64 21.44
N GLU A 253 -8.77 40.23 20.63
CA GLU A 253 -8.94 40.02 19.21
C GLU A 253 -7.65 40.14 18.40
#